data_169179f5bf1c380ccccbe05f2887fea6
#
_entry.id   169179f5bf1c380ccccbe05f2887fea6
#
_cell.length_a   1.000
_cell.length_b   1.000
_cell.length_c   1.000
_cell.angle_alpha   90.00
_cell.angle_beta   90.00
_cell.angle_gamma   90.00
#
_symmetry.space_group_name_H-M   'P 1'
#
loop_
_entity.id
_entity.type
_entity.pdbx_description
1 polymer ?
#
loop_
_entity_poly.entity_id
_entity_poly.type
_entity_poly.pdbx_seq_one_letter_code
_entity_poly.pdbx_strand_id
1 'polypeptide(L)'
;MEYLVLGFFTGLSLILAIGAQNIFVIEQGLKKQHVFLVCLVCSLSDLLLIFSGILLFHFFHQYFNLFVELVLNISLIIFLIYFIYSKIKSLKIDINFNSEFKDISSSEILLKTLGFTYLNAHVYSDTVFFLGNFSKNFLFDEKIYFGIGASIASFIFFFLLGYLSVYFSKICPE
;
A
#
# COMPACT_ATOMS: atom_id res chain seq x y z
N MET A 1 -5.12 -3.42 23.76
CA MET A 1 -6.28 -2.96 22.97
C MET A 1 -6.07 -1.59 22.36
N GLU A 2 -5.52 -0.61 23.08
CA GLU A 2 -5.26 0.75 22.58
C GLU A 2 -4.36 0.77 21.33
N TYR A 3 -3.25 0.03 21.34
CA TYR A 3 -2.33 -0.04 20.20
C TYR A 3 -2.92 -0.69 18.95
N LEU A 4 -3.88 -1.61 19.10
CA LEU A 4 -4.60 -2.18 17.97
C LEU A 4 -5.49 -1.11 17.29
N VAL A 5 -6.23 -0.35 18.09
CA VAL A 5 -7.06 0.76 17.62
C VAL A 5 -6.19 1.86 16.99
N LEU A 6 -5.07 2.20 17.65
CA LEU A 6 -4.11 3.15 17.13
C LEU A 6 -3.53 2.70 15.78
N GLY A 7 -3.11 1.44 15.67
CA GLY A 7 -2.62 0.86 14.43
C GLY A 7 -3.65 0.88 13.31
N PHE A 8 -4.90 0.54 13.64
CA PHE A 8 -6.00 0.56 12.69
C PHE A 8 -6.22 1.96 12.09
N PHE A 9 -6.36 2.99 12.93
CA PHE A 9 -6.61 4.35 12.43
C PHE A 9 -5.38 4.96 11.74
N THR A 10 -4.18 4.68 12.25
CA THR A 10 -2.93 5.13 11.60
C THR A 10 -2.77 4.48 10.24
N GLY A 11 -2.93 3.16 10.14
CA GLY A 11 -2.86 2.42 8.87
C GLY A 11 -3.93 2.90 7.89
N LEU A 12 -5.17 3.07 8.36
CA LEU A 12 -6.28 3.56 7.54
C LEU A 12 -5.98 4.95 6.98
N SER A 13 -5.45 5.87 7.79
CA SER A 13 -5.14 7.23 7.36
C SER A 13 -4.10 7.29 6.24
N LEU A 14 -3.12 6.39 6.26
CA LEU A 14 -2.09 6.29 5.23
C LEU A 14 -2.63 5.68 3.93
N ILE A 15 -3.38 4.58 4.04
CA ILE A 15 -3.94 3.87 2.88
C ILE A 15 -5.00 4.68 2.13
N LEU A 16 -5.69 5.61 2.79
CA LEU A 16 -6.64 6.52 2.16
C LEU A 16 -5.99 7.44 1.13
N ALA A 17 -4.67 7.65 1.18
CA ALA A 17 -3.94 8.35 0.14
C ALA A 17 -3.96 7.53 -1.16
N ILE A 18 -4.64 8.05 -2.19
CA ILE A 18 -4.84 7.34 -3.46
C ILE A 18 -3.51 7.21 -4.21
N GLY A 19 -2.98 5.99 -4.24
CA GLY A 19 -1.77 5.62 -4.98
C GLY A 19 -2.07 4.75 -6.20
N ALA A 20 -1.02 4.35 -6.92
CA ALA A 20 -1.12 3.50 -8.11
C ALA A 20 -1.76 2.14 -7.81
N GLN A 21 -1.49 1.57 -6.63
CA GLN A 21 -2.09 0.33 -6.15
C GLN A 21 -3.62 0.46 -6.00
N ASN A 22 -4.09 1.55 -5.36
CA ASN A 22 -5.52 1.80 -5.16
C ASN A 22 -6.24 2.00 -6.50
N ILE A 23 -5.62 2.73 -7.43
CA ILE A 23 -6.17 2.93 -8.78
C ILE A 23 -6.29 1.59 -9.51
N PHE A 24 -5.30 0.71 -9.39
CA PHE A 24 -5.36 -0.62 -10.01
C PHE A 24 -6.48 -1.48 -9.40
N VAL A 25 -6.69 -1.44 -8.09
CA VAL A 25 -7.81 -2.15 -7.42
C VAL A 25 -9.16 -1.63 -7.95
N ILE A 26 -9.31 -0.30 -8.08
CA ILE A 26 -10.51 0.32 -8.64
C ILE A 26 -10.73 -0.15 -10.09
N GLU A 27 -9.70 -0.12 -10.92
CA GLU A 27 -9.76 -0.57 -12.31
C GLU A 27 -10.24 -2.02 -12.44
N GLN A 28 -9.67 -2.94 -11.64
CA GLN A 28 -10.09 -4.33 -11.66
C GLN A 28 -11.51 -4.51 -11.12
N GLY A 29 -11.91 -3.71 -10.13
CA GLY A 29 -13.29 -3.65 -9.63
C GLY A 29 -14.27 -3.22 -10.72
N LEU A 30 -13.99 -2.16 -11.45
CA LEU A 30 -14.81 -1.66 -12.53
C LEU A 30 -14.92 -2.69 -13.69
N LYS A 31 -13.81 -3.36 -14.01
CA LYS A 31 -13.76 -4.44 -15.02
C LYS A 31 -14.37 -5.76 -14.52
N LYS A 32 -14.69 -5.90 -13.25
CA LYS A 32 -15.18 -7.13 -12.59
C LYS A 32 -14.23 -8.33 -12.78
N GLN A 33 -12.93 -8.08 -12.93
CA GLN A 33 -11.93 -9.10 -13.20
C GLN A 33 -11.10 -9.40 -11.97
N HIS A 34 -11.11 -10.65 -11.49
CA HIS A 34 -10.27 -11.16 -10.39
C HIS A 34 -10.21 -10.28 -9.12
N VAL A 35 -11.29 -9.55 -8.81
CA VAL A 35 -11.34 -8.54 -7.73
C VAL A 35 -10.89 -9.11 -6.39
N PHE A 36 -11.39 -10.29 -6.02
CA PHE A 36 -11.02 -10.95 -4.77
C PHE A 36 -9.51 -11.21 -4.68
N LEU A 37 -8.93 -11.74 -5.77
CA LEU A 37 -7.49 -12.07 -5.84
C LEU A 37 -6.65 -10.80 -5.70
N VAL A 38 -7.01 -9.73 -6.39
CA VAL A 38 -6.29 -8.45 -6.33
C VAL A 38 -6.35 -7.86 -4.92
N CYS A 39 -7.54 -7.79 -4.31
CA CYS A 39 -7.70 -7.30 -2.94
C CYS A 39 -6.90 -8.13 -1.94
N LEU A 40 -6.93 -9.47 -2.06
CA LEU A 40 -6.19 -10.37 -1.19
C LEU A 40 -4.68 -10.16 -1.31
N VAL A 41 -4.16 -10.09 -2.55
CA VAL A 41 -2.71 -9.91 -2.78
C VAL A 41 -2.24 -8.56 -2.26
N CYS A 42 -2.99 -7.48 -2.49
CA CYS A 42 -2.66 -6.16 -1.95
C CYS A 42 -2.61 -6.19 -0.42
N SER A 43 -3.64 -6.72 0.23
CA SER A 43 -3.73 -6.78 1.69
C SER A 43 -2.65 -7.65 2.32
N LEU A 44 -2.34 -8.81 1.72
CA LEU A 44 -1.26 -9.69 2.20
C LEU A 44 0.12 -9.04 2.00
N SER A 45 0.32 -8.33 0.90
CA SER A 45 1.57 -7.61 0.67
C SER A 45 1.77 -6.49 1.69
N ASP A 46 0.71 -5.72 1.99
CA ASP A 46 0.77 -4.71 3.04
C ASP A 46 1.08 -5.30 4.41
N LEU A 47 0.43 -6.42 4.77
CA LEU A 47 0.72 -7.13 6.00
C LEU A 47 2.21 -7.49 6.10
N LEU A 48 2.78 -8.07 5.04
CA LEU A 48 4.21 -8.43 5.00
C LEU A 48 5.10 -7.20 5.14
N LEU A 49 4.78 -6.11 4.46
CA LEU A 49 5.57 -4.87 4.49
C LEU A 49 5.46 -4.16 5.85
N ILE A 50 4.27 -4.10 6.46
CA ILE A 50 4.04 -3.52 7.79
C ILE A 50 4.88 -4.26 8.83
N PHE A 51 4.78 -5.59 8.88
CA PHE A 51 5.57 -6.37 9.85
C PHE A 51 7.06 -6.32 9.54
N SER A 52 7.46 -6.30 8.28
CA SER A 52 8.87 -6.10 7.89
C SER A 52 9.40 -4.76 8.39
N GLY A 53 8.63 -3.68 8.26
CA GLY A 53 8.98 -2.36 8.80
C GLY A 53 9.11 -2.35 10.32
N ILE A 54 8.10 -2.87 11.02
CA ILE A 54 8.09 -2.96 12.49
C ILE A 54 9.29 -3.76 13.01
N LEU A 55 9.58 -4.91 12.40
CA LEU A 55 10.71 -5.76 12.80
C LEU A 55 12.05 -5.11 12.45
N LEU A 56 12.16 -4.49 11.28
CA LEU A 56 13.36 -3.75 10.89
C LEU A 56 13.71 -2.70 11.96
N PHE A 57 12.75 -1.84 12.30
CA PHE A 57 12.96 -0.81 13.33
C PHE A 57 13.13 -1.38 14.74
N HIS A 58 12.57 -2.55 15.04
CA HIS A 58 12.78 -3.23 16.31
C HIS A 58 14.22 -3.74 16.46
N PHE A 59 14.72 -4.50 15.46
CA PHE A 59 16.06 -5.11 15.55
C PHE A 59 17.20 -4.11 15.37
N PHE A 60 16.98 -3.10 14.52
CA PHE A 60 18.00 -2.10 14.24
C PHE A 60 17.89 -0.83 15.11
N HIS A 61 16.98 -0.80 16.09
CA HIS A 61 16.75 0.36 16.95
C HIS A 61 18.05 0.89 17.58
N GLN A 62 18.96 0.03 17.99
CA GLN A 62 20.26 0.42 18.59
C GLN A 62 21.19 1.16 17.61
N TYR A 63 21.00 1.00 16.31
CA TYR A 63 21.76 1.67 15.25
C TYR A 63 21.10 2.97 14.77
N PHE A 64 19.83 3.19 15.13
CA PHE A 64 19.09 4.40 14.78
C PHE A 64 19.45 5.54 15.75
N ASN A 65 20.63 6.15 15.51
CA ASN A 65 20.94 7.44 16.12
C ASN A 65 20.34 8.58 15.28
N LEU A 66 20.33 9.79 15.84
CA LEU A 66 19.77 10.98 15.18
C LEU A 66 20.32 11.18 13.76
N PHE A 67 21.60 10.88 13.55
CA PHE A 67 22.24 11.02 12.23
C PHE A 67 21.73 10.01 11.22
N VAL A 68 21.61 8.73 11.59
CA VAL A 68 21.06 7.67 10.72
C VAL A 68 19.61 7.95 10.37
N GLU A 69 18.81 8.37 11.34
CA GLU A 69 17.40 8.73 11.11
C GLU A 69 17.29 9.91 10.12
N LEU A 70 18.12 10.93 10.26
CA LEU A 70 18.16 12.08 9.36
C LEU A 70 18.56 11.67 7.95
N VAL A 71 19.59 10.83 7.79
CA VAL A 71 20.04 10.33 6.48
C VAL A 71 18.94 9.51 5.81
N LEU A 72 18.27 8.63 6.53
CA LEU A 72 17.15 7.83 6.00
C LEU A 72 15.98 8.71 5.55
N ASN A 73 15.60 9.69 6.36
CA ASN A 73 14.51 10.61 6.02
C ASN A 73 14.86 11.47 4.79
N ILE A 74 16.09 11.98 4.69
CA ILE A 74 16.54 12.73 3.51
C ILE A 74 16.55 11.82 2.27
N SER A 75 17.08 10.61 2.37
CA SER A 75 17.11 9.67 1.25
C SER A 75 15.69 9.31 0.77
N LEU A 76 14.75 9.14 1.68
CA LEU A 76 13.34 8.91 1.38
C LEU A 76 12.72 10.11 0.66
N ILE A 77 12.98 11.33 1.11
CA ILE A 77 12.49 12.56 0.46
C ILE A 77 13.04 12.65 -0.96
N ILE A 78 14.34 12.45 -1.15
CA ILE A 78 14.97 12.45 -2.49
C ILE A 78 14.35 11.40 -3.38
N PHE A 79 14.14 10.19 -2.86
CA PHE A 79 13.52 9.10 -3.59
C PHE A 79 12.07 9.43 -4.01
N LEU A 80 11.27 10.02 -3.11
CA LEU A 80 9.90 10.44 -3.41
C LEU A 80 9.86 11.56 -4.46
N ILE A 81 10.78 12.56 -4.38
CA ILE A 81 10.89 13.62 -5.38
C ILE A 81 11.24 13.03 -6.75
N TYR A 82 12.22 12.13 -6.81
CA TYR A 82 12.59 11.43 -8.05
C TYR A 82 11.41 10.63 -8.62
N PHE A 83 10.66 9.93 -7.75
CA PHE A 83 9.48 9.16 -8.15
C PHE A 83 8.39 10.06 -8.74
N ILE A 84 8.07 11.18 -8.06
CA ILE A 84 7.10 12.18 -8.53
C ILE A 84 7.52 12.74 -9.89
N TYR A 85 8.79 13.11 -10.04
CA TYR A 85 9.33 13.61 -11.30
C TYR A 85 9.20 12.59 -12.43
N SER A 86 9.56 11.34 -12.17
CA SER A 86 9.42 10.23 -13.11
C SER A 86 7.96 10.01 -13.52
N LYS A 87 7.04 10.08 -12.54
CA LYS A 87 5.60 9.92 -12.76
C LYS A 87 5.02 11.04 -13.63
N ILE A 88 5.38 12.30 -13.34
CA ILE A 88 4.95 13.47 -14.14
C ILE A 88 5.45 13.35 -15.57
N LYS A 89 6.69 12.89 -15.76
CA LYS A 89 7.25 12.66 -17.10
C LYS A 89 6.50 11.56 -17.86
N SER A 90 6.06 10.51 -17.17
CA SER A 90 5.29 9.41 -17.78
C SER A 90 3.84 9.78 -18.13
N LEU A 91 3.24 10.80 -17.48
CA LEU A 91 1.90 11.29 -17.79
C LEU A 91 1.77 11.95 -19.19
N LYS A 92 2.89 12.20 -19.87
CA LYS A 92 2.89 12.66 -21.28
C LYS A 92 2.67 11.53 -22.28
N ILE A 93 2.54 10.29 -21.84
CA ILE A 93 2.23 9.13 -22.68
C ILE A 93 0.72 8.94 -22.60
N ASP A 94 0.04 9.03 -23.74
CA ASP A 94 -1.41 8.88 -23.90
C ASP A 94 -1.96 7.73 -23.05
N ILE A 95 -2.89 8.06 -22.14
CA ILE A 95 -3.71 7.07 -21.48
C ILE A 95 -4.73 6.59 -22.50
N ASN A 96 -4.36 5.60 -23.27
CA ASN A 96 -5.29 4.92 -24.17
C ASN A 96 -6.20 4.02 -23.32
N PHE A 97 -7.36 4.54 -22.92
CA PHE A 97 -8.41 3.77 -22.25
C PHE A 97 -9.09 2.72 -23.16
N ASN A 98 -8.72 2.65 -24.43
CA ASN A 98 -9.19 1.65 -25.39
C ASN A 98 -8.43 0.32 -25.31
N SER A 99 -8.09 -0.15 -24.11
CA SER A 99 -7.72 -1.55 -23.98
C SER A 99 -9.00 -2.38 -24.01
N GLU A 100 -9.28 -2.99 -25.18
CA GLU A 100 -10.25 -4.08 -25.34
C GLU A 100 -10.28 -4.96 -24.09
N PHE A 101 -11.49 -5.32 -23.65
CA PHE A 101 -11.72 -6.27 -22.55
C PHE A 101 -11.14 -7.65 -22.93
N LYS A 102 -9.81 -7.78 -22.90
CA LYS A 102 -9.15 -9.07 -22.98
C LYS A 102 -9.29 -9.77 -21.64
N ASP A 103 -9.80 -10.99 -21.68
CA ASP A 103 -9.75 -11.87 -20.51
C ASP A 103 -8.29 -12.06 -20.08
N ILE A 104 -7.93 -11.44 -18.99
CA ILE A 104 -6.57 -11.49 -18.43
C ILE A 104 -6.47 -12.73 -17.56
N SER A 105 -5.41 -13.52 -17.73
CA SER A 105 -5.22 -14.71 -16.91
C SER A 105 -4.93 -14.35 -15.44
N SER A 106 -5.29 -15.25 -14.51
CA SER A 106 -5.05 -15.04 -13.07
C SER A 106 -3.58 -14.80 -12.74
N SER A 107 -2.66 -15.43 -13.45
CA SER A 107 -1.21 -15.25 -13.28
C SER A 107 -0.73 -13.89 -13.76
N GLU A 108 -1.26 -13.38 -14.84
CA GLU A 108 -0.92 -12.04 -15.35
C GLU A 108 -1.43 -10.94 -14.40
N ILE A 109 -2.65 -11.10 -13.88
CA ILE A 109 -3.20 -10.18 -12.89
C ILE A 109 -2.41 -10.18 -11.59
N LEU A 110 -1.99 -11.36 -11.11
CA LEU A 110 -1.16 -11.50 -9.94
C LEU A 110 0.18 -10.76 -10.13
N LEU A 111 0.84 -10.94 -11.27
CA LEU A 111 2.10 -10.28 -11.56
C LEU A 111 1.93 -8.75 -11.64
N LYS A 112 0.85 -8.26 -12.26
CA LYS A 112 0.52 -6.83 -12.32
C LYS A 112 0.26 -6.28 -10.91
N THR A 113 -0.51 -6.99 -10.08
CA THR A 113 -0.80 -6.57 -8.70
C THR A 113 0.48 -6.45 -7.88
N LEU A 114 1.36 -7.46 -7.94
CA LEU A 114 2.67 -7.42 -7.28
C LEU A 114 3.52 -6.26 -7.81
N GLY A 115 3.49 -6.01 -9.12
CA GLY A 115 4.19 -4.87 -9.73
C GLY A 115 3.69 -3.53 -9.18
N PHE A 116 2.37 -3.29 -9.17
CA PHE A 116 1.79 -2.07 -8.62
C PHE A 116 1.98 -1.90 -7.12
N THR A 117 2.16 -2.98 -6.38
CA THR A 117 2.45 -2.94 -4.94
C THR A 117 3.94 -2.72 -4.69
N TYR A 118 4.81 -3.61 -5.17
CA TYR A 118 6.23 -3.60 -4.81
C TYR A 118 7.10 -2.62 -5.62
N LEU A 119 6.66 -2.18 -6.80
CA LEU A 119 7.33 -1.10 -7.55
C LEU A 119 6.79 0.29 -7.19
N ASN A 120 5.85 0.38 -6.24
CA ASN A 120 5.31 1.63 -5.77
C ASN A 120 6.08 2.14 -4.54
N ALA A 121 6.86 3.20 -4.74
CA ALA A 121 7.65 3.82 -3.68
C ALA A 121 6.82 4.27 -2.47
N HIS A 122 5.58 4.72 -2.72
CA HIS A 122 4.68 5.22 -1.69
C HIS A 122 4.33 4.14 -0.67
N VAL A 123 4.15 2.90 -1.11
CA VAL A 123 3.83 1.78 -0.22
C VAL A 123 4.94 1.55 0.81
N TYR A 124 6.22 1.61 0.38
CA TYR A 124 7.35 1.48 1.31
C TYR A 124 7.45 2.65 2.28
N SER A 125 7.19 3.88 1.80
CA SER A 125 7.15 5.07 2.65
C SER A 125 6.16 4.90 3.79
N ASP A 126 4.98 4.43 3.49
CA ASP A 126 3.88 4.36 4.45
C ASP A 126 3.98 3.13 5.35
N THR A 127 4.21 1.96 4.78
CA THR A 127 4.18 0.70 5.54
C THR A 127 5.50 0.43 6.27
N VAL A 128 6.63 0.51 5.57
CA VAL A 128 7.93 0.15 6.16
C VAL A 128 8.48 1.30 6.99
N PHE A 129 8.56 2.51 6.40
CA PHE A 129 9.22 3.62 7.07
C PHE A 129 8.32 4.31 8.09
N PHE A 130 7.13 4.73 7.71
CA PHE A 130 6.27 5.48 8.63
C PHE A 130 5.77 4.61 9.77
N LEU A 131 5.11 3.49 9.51
CA LEU A 131 4.58 2.62 10.56
C LEU A 131 5.71 1.99 11.38
N GLY A 132 6.82 1.59 10.75
CA GLY A 132 8.00 1.08 11.44
C GLY A 132 8.61 2.11 12.40
N ASN A 133 8.86 3.32 11.93
CA ASN A 133 9.41 4.40 12.76
C ASN A 133 8.43 4.85 13.86
N PHE A 134 7.14 4.94 13.54
CA PHE A 134 6.11 5.32 14.52
C PHE A 134 6.07 4.36 15.71
N SER A 135 6.21 3.06 15.43
CA SER A 135 6.17 2.00 16.45
C SER A 135 7.50 1.76 17.15
N LYS A 136 8.59 2.44 16.79
CA LYS A 136 9.96 2.15 17.29
C LYS A 136 10.09 2.10 18.81
N ASN A 137 9.38 2.98 19.51
CA ASN A 137 9.44 3.13 20.97
C ASN A 137 8.43 2.28 21.73
N PHE A 138 7.56 1.52 21.02
CA PHE A 138 6.58 0.65 21.66
C PHE A 138 7.24 -0.61 22.23
N LEU A 139 6.63 -1.22 23.24
CA LEU A 139 7.00 -2.55 23.70
C LEU A 139 6.72 -3.57 22.60
N PHE A 140 7.39 -4.73 22.64
CA PHE A 140 7.26 -5.72 21.58
C PHE A 140 5.81 -6.17 21.34
N ASP A 141 5.08 -6.47 22.41
CA ASP A 141 3.66 -6.85 22.33
C ASP A 141 2.80 -5.71 21.76
N GLU A 142 3.08 -4.47 22.13
CA GLU A 142 2.39 -3.29 21.62
C GLU A 142 2.60 -3.10 20.12
N LYS A 143 3.84 -3.36 19.64
CA LYS A 143 4.18 -3.36 18.20
C LYS A 143 3.37 -4.37 17.43
N ILE A 144 3.20 -5.58 17.97
CA ILE A 144 2.42 -6.64 17.34
C ILE A 144 0.95 -6.22 17.23
N TYR A 145 0.35 -5.72 18.32
CA TYR A 145 -1.03 -5.22 18.28
C TYR A 145 -1.20 -4.06 17.30
N PHE A 146 -0.23 -3.14 17.26
CA PHE A 146 -0.24 -2.03 16.31
C PHE A 146 -0.17 -2.52 14.86
N GLY A 147 0.73 -3.45 14.54
CA GLY A 147 0.86 -4.06 13.21
C GLY A 147 -0.38 -4.82 12.78
N ILE A 148 -1.01 -5.58 13.71
CA ILE A 148 -2.28 -6.27 13.46
C ILE A 148 -3.38 -5.25 13.14
N GLY A 149 -3.49 -4.17 13.91
CA GLY A 149 -4.46 -3.11 13.67
C GLY A 149 -4.33 -2.49 12.29
N ALA A 150 -3.11 -2.10 11.91
CA ALA A 150 -2.81 -1.54 10.59
C ALA A 150 -3.10 -2.53 9.45
N SER A 151 -2.78 -3.81 9.65
CA SER A 151 -3.08 -4.86 8.66
C SER A 151 -4.59 -5.08 8.49
N ILE A 152 -5.37 -5.08 9.58
CA ILE A 152 -6.83 -5.17 9.51
C ILE A 152 -7.41 -3.98 8.72
N ALA A 153 -6.88 -2.77 8.93
CA ALA A 153 -7.30 -1.59 8.17
C ALA A 153 -7.04 -1.78 6.67
N SER A 154 -5.88 -2.32 6.28
CA SER A 154 -5.54 -2.63 4.89
C SER A 154 -6.52 -3.64 4.27
N PHE A 155 -6.80 -4.74 4.97
CA PHE A 155 -7.77 -5.73 4.50
C PHE A 155 -9.15 -5.12 4.27
N ILE A 156 -9.68 -4.42 5.26
CA ILE A 156 -11.00 -3.79 5.17
C ILE A 156 -11.02 -2.78 4.01
N PHE A 157 -10.00 -1.94 3.89
CA PHE A 157 -9.93 -0.90 2.87
C PHE A 157 -9.92 -1.47 1.46
N PHE A 158 -9.02 -2.42 1.14
CA PHE A 158 -8.92 -2.97 -0.21
C PHE A 158 -10.17 -3.75 -0.61
N PHE A 159 -10.75 -4.51 0.30
CA PHE A 159 -12.00 -5.22 0.01
C PHE A 159 -13.17 -4.26 -0.19
N LEU A 160 -13.30 -3.23 0.64
CA LEU A 160 -14.29 -2.18 0.42
C LEU A 160 -14.08 -1.48 -0.92
N LEU A 161 -12.85 -1.03 -1.21
CA LEU A 161 -12.52 -0.31 -2.44
C LEU A 161 -12.83 -1.15 -3.68
N GLY A 162 -12.39 -2.41 -3.71
CA GLY A 162 -12.62 -3.32 -4.83
C GLY A 162 -14.10 -3.62 -5.06
N TYR A 163 -14.83 -3.96 -4.01
CA TYR A 163 -16.26 -4.31 -4.15
C TYR A 163 -17.17 -3.10 -4.35
N LEU A 164 -16.83 -1.93 -3.78
CA LEU A 164 -17.52 -0.69 -4.11
C LEU A 164 -17.33 -0.34 -5.60
N SER A 165 -16.15 -0.53 -6.15
CA SER A 165 -15.89 -0.31 -7.58
C SER A 165 -16.73 -1.25 -8.46
N VAL A 166 -16.91 -2.52 -8.06
CA VAL A 166 -17.83 -3.45 -8.73
C VAL A 166 -19.27 -2.95 -8.67
N TYR A 167 -19.68 -2.41 -7.53
CA TYR A 167 -21.05 -1.89 -7.37
C TYR A 167 -21.30 -0.69 -8.26
N PHE A 168 -20.36 0.27 -8.29
CA PHE A 168 -20.46 1.46 -9.15
C PHE A 168 -20.48 1.13 -10.64
N SER A 169 -19.74 0.11 -11.09
CA SER A 169 -19.78 -0.32 -12.48
C SER A 169 -21.13 -0.89 -12.93
N LYS A 170 -22.03 -1.24 -11.99
CA LYS A 170 -23.40 -1.65 -12.29
C LYS A 170 -24.36 -0.48 -12.45
N ILE A 171 -24.06 0.65 -11.80
CA ILE A 171 -24.94 1.83 -11.78
C ILE A 171 -24.65 2.75 -12.97
N CYS A 172 -23.40 2.82 -13.42
CA CYS A 172 -22.99 3.57 -14.61
C CYS A 172 -22.50 2.59 -15.68
N PRO A 173 -23.38 1.85 -16.37
CA PRO A 173 -22.99 1.14 -17.57
C PRO A 173 -22.68 2.18 -18.65
N GLU A 174 -21.46 2.14 -19.21
CA GLU A 174 -21.10 2.89 -20.41
C GLU A 174 -21.92 2.46 -21.62
#